data_5643127a66a4b05ba119487d84fc597d
#
_entry.id   5643127a66a4b05ba119487d84fc597d
#
_cell.length_a   1.000
_cell.length_b   1.000
_cell.length_c   1.000
_cell.angle_alpha   90.00
_cell.angle_beta   90.00
_cell.angle_gamma   90.00
#
_symmetry.space_group_name_H-M   'P 1'
#
loop_
_entity.id
_entity.type
_entity.pdbx_description
1 polymer ?
#
loop_
_entity_poly.entity_id
_entity_poly.type
_entity_poly.pdbx_seq_one_letter_code
_entity_poly.pdbx_strand_id
1 'polypeptide(L)'
;MPIGSCRVRQLLIRAGKDLGLTVDVSSQYALIYNTKEILQQIRHMAGDFTIPLAARRFLDHTKTDWVDTGSAFSAETYFVEISNPTIMAWNGVFLAQNAVCSVLAQAGAQAIWQILWHGRWDDERALRREIQASPEFAQLPPDLRDFLTSITVSVQTPGELLADMRSILDLLGAEKVVFLSKATGAKTNGLLPRERQQFIREIRDCADELGAVFFDPTPMLHAFGQERAFADGGLDVSHYTPEFESRLLEVLVAPYLASGASRAA
;
A
#
# COMPACT_ATOMS: atom_id res chain seq x y z
N MET A 1 -0.91 1.14 15.01
CA MET A 1 -0.38 2.01 13.92
C MET A 1 -0.78 1.42 12.57
N PRO A 2 -1.39 2.15 11.64
CA PRO A 2 -1.58 1.69 10.26
C PRO A 2 -0.28 1.80 9.45
N ILE A 3 -0.02 0.82 8.56
CA ILE A 3 1.04 0.88 7.55
C ILE A 3 0.40 0.35 6.24
N GLY A 4 0.14 1.20 5.26
CA GLY A 4 -0.52 0.77 4.04
C GLY A 4 -1.25 1.89 3.30
N SER A 5 -2.34 1.54 2.63
CA SER A 5 -3.14 2.45 1.82
C SER A 5 -4.02 3.40 2.66
N CYS A 6 -4.70 4.32 1.97
CA CYS A 6 -5.67 5.23 2.61
C CYS A 6 -6.78 4.48 3.37
N ARG A 7 -7.16 3.28 2.94
CA ARG A 7 -8.23 2.51 3.58
C ARG A 7 -7.88 2.10 5.00
N VAL A 8 -6.74 1.43 5.21
CA VAL A 8 -6.32 1.02 6.56
C VAL A 8 -6.05 2.23 7.43
N ARG A 9 -5.48 3.30 6.84
CA ARG A 9 -5.21 4.55 7.56
C ARG A 9 -6.49 5.20 8.04
N GLN A 10 -7.49 5.41 7.17
CA GLN A 10 -8.76 6.03 7.53
C GLN A 10 -9.55 5.18 8.52
N LEU A 11 -9.59 3.87 8.31
CA LEU A 11 -10.22 2.93 9.22
C LEU A 11 -9.67 3.07 10.66
N LEU A 12 -8.34 3.12 10.83
CA LEU A 12 -7.75 3.25 12.16
C LEU A 12 -7.87 4.66 12.75
N ILE A 13 -7.82 5.73 11.93
CA ILE A 13 -8.13 7.09 12.41
C ILE A 13 -9.56 7.14 12.97
N ARG A 14 -10.50 6.48 12.30
CA ARG A 14 -11.87 6.35 12.80
C ARG A 14 -11.92 5.54 14.10
N ALA A 15 -11.19 4.41 14.18
CA ALA A 15 -11.05 3.65 15.42
C ALA A 15 -10.57 4.52 16.58
N GLY A 16 -9.61 5.42 16.32
CA GLY A 16 -9.16 6.40 17.32
C GLY A 16 -10.27 7.26 17.84
N LYS A 17 -11.15 7.75 16.96
CA LYS A 17 -12.28 8.61 17.33
C LYS A 17 -13.40 7.84 18.04
N ASP A 18 -13.79 6.69 17.49
CA ASP A 18 -14.98 5.97 17.93
C ASP A 18 -14.72 5.07 19.14
N LEU A 19 -13.47 4.58 19.30
CA LEU A 19 -13.05 3.62 20.33
C LEU A 19 -12.02 4.20 21.32
N GLY A 20 -11.63 5.46 21.18
CA GLY A 20 -10.68 6.13 22.08
C GLY A 20 -9.25 5.63 21.95
N LEU A 21 -8.85 5.06 20.80
CA LEU A 21 -7.50 4.56 20.58
C LEU A 21 -6.52 5.67 20.24
N THR A 22 -5.29 5.54 20.70
CA THR A 22 -4.18 6.35 20.19
C THR A 22 -3.69 5.77 18.86
N VAL A 23 -3.89 6.51 17.77
CA VAL A 23 -3.49 6.09 16.42
C VAL A 23 -2.39 7.02 15.90
N ASP A 24 -1.18 6.51 15.80
CA ASP A 24 -0.08 7.26 15.18
C ASP A 24 -0.08 7.06 13.66
N VAL A 25 -0.18 8.16 12.95
CA VAL A 25 -0.07 8.28 11.49
C VAL A 25 0.98 9.31 11.06
N SER A 26 1.61 9.98 12.03
CA SER A 26 2.50 11.11 11.78
C SER A 26 3.83 10.71 11.16
N SER A 27 4.31 9.52 11.47
CA SER A 27 5.60 9.00 11.01
C SER A 27 5.59 8.48 9.57
N GLN A 28 4.40 8.35 8.95
CA GLN A 28 4.29 7.86 7.59
C GLN A 28 4.59 8.97 6.57
N TYR A 29 5.45 8.67 5.59
CA TYR A 29 5.75 9.62 4.53
C TYR A 29 4.79 9.51 3.34
N ALA A 30 4.19 8.35 3.10
CA ALA A 30 3.33 8.11 1.94
C ALA A 30 2.24 7.08 2.22
N LEU A 31 1.27 6.99 1.32
CA LEU A 31 0.40 5.83 1.18
C LEU A 31 1.15 4.76 0.38
N ILE A 32 1.27 3.56 0.92
CA ILE A 32 2.08 2.47 0.41
C ILE A 32 1.23 1.24 0.11
N TYR A 33 1.67 0.39 -0.82
CA TYR A 33 0.83 -0.64 -1.39
C TYR A 33 1.46 -2.03 -1.46
N ASN A 34 2.79 -2.12 -1.45
CA ASN A 34 3.52 -3.39 -1.52
C ASN A 34 4.55 -3.52 -0.41
N THR A 35 5.09 -4.72 -0.23
CA THR A 35 6.00 -5.01 0.90
C THR A 35 7.33 -4.28 0.82
N LYS A 36 7.83 -3.97 -0.38
CA LYS A 36 9.06 -3.20 -0.57
C LYS A 36 8.90 -1.75 -0.09
N GLU A 37 7.76 -1.13 -0.45
CA GLU A 37 7.41 0.21 0.05
C GLU A 37 7.23 0.19 1.58
N ILE A 38 6.60 -0.87 2.12
CA ILE A 38 6.40 -1.06 3.57
C ILE A 38 7.75 -1.14 4.29
N LEU A 39 8.66 -1.99 3.82
CA LEU A 39 10.00 -2.12 4.42
C LEU A 39 10.80 -0.82 4.34
N GLN A 40 10.71 -0.12 3.21
CA GLN A 40 11.35 1.19 3.06
C GLN A 40 10.78 2.21 4.05
N GLN A 41 9.44 2.25 4.23
CA GLN A 41 8.76 3.09 5.21
C GLN A 41 9.23 2.78 6.64
N ILE A 42 9.27 1.50 7.03
CA ILE A 42 9.70 1.07 8.36
C ILE A 42 11.15 1.50 8.62
N ARG A 43 12.06 1.26 7.66
CA ARG A 43 13.48 1.66 7.77
C ARG A 43 13.66 3.18 7.81
N HIS A 44 12.85 3.91 7.06
CA HIS A 44 12.87 5.38 7.12
C HIS A 44 12.42 5.87 8.50
N MET A 45 11.34 5.32 9.05
CA MET A 45 10.85 5.67 10.39
C MET A 45 11.87 5.32 11.49
N ALA A 46 12.61 4.21 11.33
CA ALA A 46 13.69 3.80 12.22
C ALA A 46 14.96 4.66 12.08
N GLY A 47 15.08 5.48 11.03
CA GLY A 47 16.28 6.25 10.74
C GLY A 47 17.36 5.49 9.96
N ASP A 48 17.06 4.24 9.55
CA ASP A 48 18.00 3.36 8.83
C ASP A 48 18.02 3.62 7.31
N PHE A 49 17.11 4.45 6.82
CA PHE A 49 17.00 4.78 5.41
C PHE A 49 16.61 6.25 5.21
N THR A 50 17.43 6.98 4.48
CA THR A 50 17.14 8.38 4.10
C THR A 50 16.61 8.43 2.68
N ILE A 51 15.44 9.07 2.50
CA ILE A 51 14.83 9.24 1.19
C ILE A 51 15.50 10.39 0.44
N PRO A 52 16.13 10.12 -0.72
CA PRO A 52 16.75 11.16 -1.53
C PRO A 52 15.75 12.24 -1.94
N LEU A 53 16.15 13.51 -1.90
CA LEU A 53 15.28 14.66 -2.22
C LEU A 53 14.59 14.50 -3.59
N ALA A 54 15.33 14.01 -4.60
CA ALA A 54 14.81 13.82 -5.94
C ALA A 54 13.69 12.77 -6.03
N ALA A 55 13.63 11.80 -5.10
CA ALA A 55 12.61 10.75 -5.08
C ALA A 55 11.34 11.16 -4.33
N ARG A 56 11.39 12.18 -3.47
CA ARG A 56 10.28 12.56 -2.57
C ARG A 56 8.97 12.82 -3.31
N ARG A 57 9.01 13.52 -4.45
CA ARG A 57 7.81 13.78 -5.27
C ARG A 57 7.12 12.53 -5.82
N PHE A 58 7.86 11.42 -5.97
CA PHE A 58 7.35 10.13 -6.44
C PHE A 58 6.87 9.21 -5.30
N LEU A 59 6.95 9.70 -4.06
CA LEU A 59 6.42 9.03 -2.88
C LEU A 59 5.16 9.74 -2.37
N ASP A 60 5.21 11.05 -2.24
CA ASP A 60 4.05 11.89 -1.96
C ASP A 60 4.27 13.28 -2.57
N HIS A 61 3.59 13.56 -3.67
CA HIS A 61 3.69 14.83 -4.39
C HIS A 61 3.03 16.00 -3.66
N THR A 62 2.22 15.74 -2.63
CA THR A 62 1.52 16.77 -1.84
C THR A 62 2.26 17.16 -0.58
N LYS A 63 3.22 16.34 -0.14
CA LYS A 63 3.91 16.54 1.13
C LYS A 63 5.09 17.47 0.95
N THR A 64 5.05 18.64 1.59
CA THR A 64 6.13 19.63 1.61
C THR A 64 7.08 19.44 2.78
N ASP A 65 6.57 18.97 3.92
CA ASP A 65 7.31 18.82 5.16
C ASP A 65 7.70 17.36 5.37
N TRP A 66 8.82 16.99 4.77
CA TRP A 66 9.41 15.67 5.00
C TRP A 66 10.15 15.67 6.32
N VAL A 67 9.63 14.93 7.28
CA VAL A 67 10.32 14.72 8.54
C VAL A 67 11.36 13.64 8.29
N ASP A 68 12.64 13.99 8.37
CA ASP A 68 13.73 13.02 8.44
C ASP A 68 13.69 12.44 9.86
N THR A 69 12.90 11.40 10.04
CA THR A 69 12.64 10.82 11.34
C THR A 69 13.66 9.75 11.64
N GLY A 70 14.45 9.93 12.67
CA GLY A 70 15.10 8.90 13.45
C GLY A 70 14.43 8.78 14.82
N SER A 71 13.12 9.03 14.91
CA SER A 71 12.38 8.83 16.16
C SER A 71 11.95 7.36 16.25
N ALA A 72 12.34 6.69 17.33
CA ALA A 72 11.85 5.36 17.62
C ALA A 72 10.32 5.37 17.60
N PHE A 73 9.73 4.74 16.57
CA PHE A 73 8.31 4.50 16.55
C PHE A 73 8.02 3.20 17.29
N SER A 74 7.01 3.20 18.12
CA SER A 74 6.57 2.02 18.83
C SER A 74 5.06 1.99 18.90
N ALA A 75 4.47 0.87 18.55
CA ALA A 75 3.05 0.62 18.69
C ALA A 75 2.81 -0.75 19.32
N GLU A 76 1.70 -0.89 20.04
CA GLU A 76 1.28 -2.20 20.57
C GLU A 76 0.81 -3.12 19.46
N THR A 77 0.25 -2.55 18.37
CA THR A 77 -0.22 -3.31 17.22
C THR A 77 0.00 -2.51 15.93
N TYR A 78 0.52 -3.21 14.92
CA TYR A 78 0.70 -2.71 13.55
C TYR A 78 -0.29 -3.40 12.62
N PHE A 79 -1.09 -2.63 11.91
CA PHE A 79 -1.98 -3.11 10.86
C PHE A 79 -1.32 -2.83 9.51
N VAL A 80 -0.79 -3.88 8.89
CA VAL A 80 0.05 -3.81 7.69
C VAL A 80 -0.75 -4.28 6.48
N GLU A 81 -1.19 -3.34 5.64
CA GLU A 81 -1.97 -3.66 4.44
C GLU A 81 -1.06 -3.87 3.22
N ILE A 82 -1.09 -5.08 2.64
CA ILE A 82 -0.44 -5.43 1.39
C ILE A 82 -1.52 -5.46 0.31
N SER A 83 -1.46 -4.51 -0.63
CA SER A 83 -2.55 -4.28 -1.57
C SER A 83 -2.20 -4.41 -3.05
N ASN A 84 -0.93 -4.49 -3.41
CA ASN A 84 -0.49 -4.59 -4.79
C ASN A 84 0.83 -5.36 -4.92
N PRO A 85 0.96 -6.34 -5.84
CA PRO A 85 2.22 -7.01 -6.10
C PRO A 85 3.19 -6.22 -6.99
N THR A 86 2.72 -5.14 -7.63
CA THR A 86 3.55 -4.34 -8.54
C THR A 86 4.52 -3.47 -7.75
N ILE A 87 5.79 -3.57 -8.09
CA ILE A 87 6.88 -2.81 -7.51
C ILE A 87 7.39 -1.83 -8.56
N MET A 88 7.43 -0.56 -8.21
CA MET A 88 8.14 0.47 -8.97
C MET A 88 9.36 0.92 -8.19
N ALA A 89 10.52 1.00 -8.84
CA ALA A 89 11.73 1.47 -8.19
C ALA A 89 12.54 2.41 -9.09
N TRP A 90 13.24 3.35 -8.47
CA TRP A 90 14.13 4.30 -9.13
C TRP A 90 15.33 4.59 -8.23
N ASN A 91 16.54 4.30 -8.75
CA ASN A 91 17.80 4.51 -8.01
C ASN A 91 17.79 3.91 -6.59
N GLY A 92 17.25 2.69 -6.45
CA GLY A 92 17.17 1.97 -5.18
C GLY A 92 16.07 2.45 -4.23
N VAL A 93 15.19 3.37 -4.67
CA VAL A 93 14.03 3.84 -3.92
C VAL A 93 12.78 3.20 -4.49
N PHE A 94 11.96 2.57 -3.64
CA PHE A 94 10.64 2.05 -4.00
C PHE A 94 9.63 3.19 -4.01
N LEU A 95 8.87 3.31 -5.09
CA LEU A 95 8.03 4.47 -5.39
C LEU A 95 6.55 4.15 -5.20
N ALA A 96 5.80 5.15 -4.71
CA ALA A 96 4.35 5.04 -4.60
C ALA A 96 3.69 5.24 -5.96
N GLN A 97 3.03 4.20 -6.47
CA GLN A 97 2.38 4.19 -7.78
C GLN A 97 1.47 5.40 -8.04
N ASN A 98 0.66 5.77 -7.04
CA ASN A 98 -0.25 6.91 -7.16
C ASN A 98 0.49 8.25 -7.27
N ALA A 99 1.63 8.40 -6.57
CA ALA A 99 2.43 9.62 -6.67
C ALA A 99 3.10 9.72 -8.05
N VAL A 100 3.63 8.62 -8.57
CA VAL A 100 4.17 8.56 -9.95
C VAL A 100 3.09 8.94 -10.97
N CYS A 101 1.88 8.35 -10.84
CA CYS A 101 0.72 8.70 -11.66
C CYS A 101 0.41 10.19 -11.63
N SER A 102 0.35 10.78 -10.44
CA SER A 102 0.02 12.19 -10.27
C SER A 102 1.07 13.10 -10.88
N VAL A 103 2.36 12.79 -10.70
CA VAL A 103 3.46 13.55 -11.30
C VAL A 103 3.40 13.50 -12.83
N LEU A 104 3.15 12.33 -13.41
CA LEU A 104 3.03 12.17 -14.85
C LEU A 104 1.77 12.86 -15.41
N ALA A 105 0.64 12.76 -14.72
CA ALA A 105 -0.58 13.44 -15.10
C ALA A 105 -0.42 14.97 -15.09
N GLN A 106 0.23 15.53 -14.07
CA GLN A 106 0.54 16.97 -13.99
C GLN A 106 1.47 17.41 -15.12
N ALA A 107 2.35 16.53 -15.58
CA ALA A 107 3.24 16.77 -16.71
C ALA A 107 2.57 16.52 -18.09
N GLY A 108 1.29 16.17 -18.14
CA GLY A 108 0.57 15.85 -19.38
C GLY A 108 0.95 14.50 -19.99
N ALA A 109 1.51 13.57 -19.21
CA ALA A 109 2.02 12.27 -19.67
C ALA A 109 1.09 11.10 -19.31
N GLN A 110 -0.21 11.25 -19.57
CA GLN A 110 -1.22 10.25 -19.23
C GLN A 110 -1.02 8.94 -19.99
N ALA A 111 -0.62 8.96 -21.27
CA ALA A 111 -0.37 7.76 -22.05
C ALA A 111 0.84 6.98 -21.51
N ILE A 112 1.89 7.67 -21.07
CA ILE A 112 3.06 7.04 -20.44
C ILE A 112 2.64 6.34 -19.13
N TRP A 113 1.76 6.95 -18.34
CA TRP A 113 1.22 6.29 -17.16
C TRP A 113 0.49 4.99 -17.52
N GLN A 114 -0.34 5.00 -18.59
CA GLN A 114 -1.03 3.78 -19.04
C GLN A 114 -0.05 2.67 -19.47
N ILE A 115 1.05 3.04 -20.13
CA ILE A 115 2.12 2.11 -20.48
C ILE A 115 2.76 1.50 -19.21
N LEU A 116 3.08 2.32 -18.21
CA LEU A 116 3.62 1.85 -16.92
C LEU A 116 2.64 0.97 -16.16
N TRP A 117 1.33 1.23 -16.27
CA TRP A 117 0.30 0.49 -15.55
C TRP A 117 -0.08 -0.83 -16.21
N HIS A 118 -0.11 -0.88 -17.54
CA HIS A 118 -0.57 -2.03 -18.33
C HIS A 118 0.52 -2.70 -19.16
N GLY A 119 1.75 -2.17 -19.08
CA GLY A 119 2.88 -2.64 -19.88
C GLY A 119 3.33 -4.07 -19.54
N ARG A 120 4.15 -4.63 -20.42
CA ARG A 120 4.84 -5.91 -20.19
C ARG A 120 6.06 -5.67 -19.32
N TRP A 121 5.92 -5.91 -18.03
CA TRP A 121 6.99 -5.71 -17.05
C TRP A 121 8.03 -6.83 -17.04
N ASP A 122 7.77 -7.93 -17.74
CA ASP A 122 8.70 -9.04 -18.00
C ASP A 122 9.82 -8.69 -19.02
N ASP A 123 9.59 -7.66 -19.85
CA ASP A 123 10.58 -7.13 -20.79
C ASP A 123 10.81 -5.62 -20.54
N GLU A 124 11.75 -5.32 -19.66
CA GLU A 124 12.14 -3.94 -19.31
C GLU A 124 12.59 -3.13 -20.55
N ARG A 125 13.25 -3.77 -21.52
CA ARG A 125 13.69 -3.10 -22.76
C ARG A 125 12.50 -2.74 -23.66
N ALA A 126 11.51 -3.62 -23.75
CA ALA A 126 10.28 -3.34 -24.49
C ALA A 126 9.51 -2.21 -23.82
N LEU A 127 9.35 -2.23 -22.50
CA LEU A 127 8.71 -1.17 -21.73
C LEU A 127 9.38 0.19 -21.98
N ARG A 128 10.71 0.26 -21.91
CA ARG A 128 11.45 1.50 -22.15
C ARG A 128 11.29 2.01 -23.58
N ARG A 129 11.32 1.10 -24.59
CA ARG A 129 11.06 1.50 -25.98
C ARG A 129 9.65 2.06 -26.16
N GLU A 130 8.65 1.45 -25.56
CA GLU A 130 7.27 1.90 -25.62
C GLU A 130 7.09 3.28 -24.98
N ILE A 131 7.66 3.51 -23.80
CA ILE A 131 7.68 4.82 -23.14
C ILE A 131 8.33 5.88 -24.03
N GLN A 132 9.52 5.60 -24.59
CA GLN A 132 10.27 6.53 -25.42
C GLN A 132 9.58 6.81 -26.77
N ALA A 133 8.79 5.87 -27.29
CA ALA A 133 8.02 6.04 -28.51
C ALA A 133 6.75 6.87 -28.30
N SER A 134 6.32 7.11 -27.05
CA SER A 134 5.17 7.96 -26.78
C SER A 134 5.43 9.40 -27.21
N PRO A 135 4.48 10.05 -27.94
CA PRO A 135 4.61 11.47 -28.32
C PRO A 135 4.78 12.41 -27.12
N GLU A 136 4.26 12.03 -25.96
CA GLU A 136 4.37 12.81 -24.72
C GLU A 136 5.79 12.82 -24.20
N PHE A 137 6.60 11.75 -24.40
CA PHE A 137 7.94 11.62 -23.86
C PHE A 137 8.88 12.77 -24.30
N ALA A 138 8.83 13.16 -25.57
CA ALA A 138 9.67 14.25 -26.10
C ALA A 138 9.32 15.61 -25.50
N GLN A 139 8.11 15.78 -25.01
CA GLN A 139 7.58 17.03 -24.45
C GLN A 139 7.87 17.16 -22.94
N LEU A 140 8.28 16.06 -22.28
CA LEU A 140 8.57 16.08 -20.85
C LEU A 140 9.83 16.89 -20.51
N PRO A 141 9.87 17.48 -19.29
CA PRO A 141 11.08 18.02 -18.72
C PRO A 141 12.23 17.00 -18.68
N PRO A 142 13.49 17.43 -18.83
CA PRO A 142 14.65 16.52 -18.87
C PRO A 142 14.71 15.56 -17.68
N ASP A 143 14.45 16.03 -16.46
CA ASP A 143 14.48 15.25 -15.24
C ASP A 143 13.39 14.14 -15.20
N LEU A 144 12.22 14.36 -15.80
CA LEU A 144 11.20 13.33 -15.94
C LEU A 144 11.56 12.31 -17.04
N ARG A 145 12.22 12.73 -18.11
CA ARG A 145 12.74 11.81 -19.12
C ARG A 145 13.83 10.90 -18.54
N ASP A 146 14.75 11.46 -17.78
CA ASP A 146 15.80 10.71 -17.10
C ASP A 146 15.20 9.71 -16.09
N PHE A 147 14.20 10.15 -15.32
CA PHE A 147 13.43 9.27 -14.44
C PHE A 147 12.81 8.09 -15.21
N LEU A 148 12.07 8.37 -16.28
CA LEU A 148 11.36 7.33 -17.07
C LEU A 148 12.30 6.37 -17.81
N THR A 149 13.53 6.80 -18.11
CA THR A 149 14.53 5.91 -18.73
C THR A 149 15.21 4.98 -17.72
N SER A 150 15.11 5.27 -16.43
CA SER A 150 15.79 4.54 -15.36
C SER A 150 14.85 3.91 -14.33
N ILE A 151 13.54 4.15 -14.41
CA ILE A 151 12.54 3.46 -13.59
C ILE A 151 12.49 1.97 -13.93
N THR A 152 12.35 1.14 -12.92
CA THR A 152 12.08 -0.29 -13.06
C THR A 152 10.68 -0.60 -12.56
N VAL A 153 10.00 -1.53 -13.24
CA VAL A 153 8.69 -2.04 -12.83
C VAL A 153 8.73 -3.55 -12.87
N SER A 154 8.33 -4.18 -11.80
CA SER A 154 8.29 -5.65 -11.70
C SER A 154 7.07 -6.11 -10.90
N VAL A 155 6.77 -7.39 -10.99
CA VAL A 155 5.76 -8.05 -10.16
C VAL A 155 6.47 -8.88 -9.12
N GLN A 156 6.12 -8.71 -7.87
CA GLN A 156 6.68 -9.45 -6.75
C GLN A 156 6.35 -10.93 -6.86
N THR A 157 7.37 -11.77 -6.73
CA THR A 157 7.20 -13.22 -6.67
C THR A 157 6.73 -13.67 -5.27
N PRO A 158 6.08 -14.85 -5.13
CA PRO A 158 5.71 -15.38 -3.82
C PRO A 158 6.89 -15.54 -2.86
N GLY A 159 8.07 -15.94 -3.37
CA GLY A 159 9.29 -16.05 -2.54
C GLY A 159 9.79 -14.71 -2.02
N GLU A 160 9.74 -13.65 -2.83
CA GLU A 160 10.05 -12.28 -2.39
C GLU A 160 9.03 -11.76 -1.39
N LEU A 161 7.73 -12.04 -1.63
CA LEU A 161 6.65 -11.69 -0.70
C LEU A 161 6.89 -12.30 0.68
N LEU A 162 7.18 -13.60 0.74
CA LEU A 162 7.47 -14.30 1.98
C LEU A 162 8.68 -13.72 2.71
N ALA A 163 9.78 -13.48 1.98
CA ALA A 163 11.00 -12.91 2.55
C ALA A 163 10.77 -11.50 3.12
N ASP A 164 10.00 -10.68 2.40
CA ASP A 164 9.66 -9.33 2.84
C ASP A 164 8.74 -9.34 4.04
N MET A 165 7.69 -10.20 4.06
CA MET A 165 6.80 -10.33 5.23
C MET A 165 7.56 -10.79 6.46
N ARG A 166 8.51 -11.73 6.33
CA ARG A 166 9.41 -12.12 7.43
C ARG A 166 10.22 -10.94 7.94
N SER A 167 10.82 -10.17 7.05
CA SER A 167 11.59 -8.96 7.42
C SER A 167 10.73 -7.90 8.12
N ILE A 168 9.45 -7.75 7.73
CA ILE A 168 8.50 -6.86 8.42
C ILE A 168 8.25 -7.35 9.85
N LEU A 169 8.04 -8.66 10.05
CA LEU A 169 7.87 -9.24 11.39
C LEU A 169 9.10 -9.07 12.26
N ASP A 170 10.29 -9.27 11.69
CA ASP A 170 11.57 -9.10 12.41
C ASP A 170 11.76 -7.65 12.88
N LEU A 171 11.37 -6.67 12.06
CA LEU A 171 11.52 -5.25 12.38
C LEU A 171 10.47 -4.72 13.36
N LEU A 172 9.24 -5.22 13.31
CA LEU A 172 8.12 -4.70 14.10
C LEU A 172 7.80 -5.52 15.36
N GLY A 173 8.25 -6.77 15.43
CA GLY A 173 7.86 -7.77 16.41
C GLY A 173 6.64 -8.57 15.91
N ALA A 174 6.81 -9.88 15.75
CA ALA A 174 5.84 -10.75 15.11
C ALA A 174 4.46 -10.74 15.80
N GLU A 175 4.46 -10.70 17.13
CA GLU A 175 3.25 -10.70 17.97
C GLU A 175 2.42 -9.41 17.87
N LYS A 176 2.97 -8.36 17.26
CA LYS A 176 2.34 -7.04 17.10
C LYS A 176 1.78 -6.78 15.72
N VAL A 177 2.02 -7.66 14.76
CA VAL A 177 1.68 -7.43 13.35
C VAL A 177 0.42 -8.18 12.95
N VAL A 178 -0.49 -7.45 12.33
CA VAL A 178 -1.66 -7.98 11.63
C VAL A 178 -1.54 -7.63 10.17
N PHE A 179 -1.33 -8.61 9.31
CA PHE A 179 -1.35 -8.42 7.88
C PHE A 179 -2.79 -8.32 7.35
N LEU A 180 -3.01 -7.43 6.40
CA LEU A 180 -4.28 -7.25 5.74
C LEU A 180 -4.11 -7.31 4.22
N SER A 181 -5.09 -7.88 3.54
CA SER A 181 -5.26 -7.64 2.11
C SER A 181 -6.16 -6.43 1.87
N LYS A 182 -6.05 -5.84 0.68
CA LYS A 182 -7.02 -4.85 0.22
C LYS A 182 -8.31 -5.54 -0.18
N ALA A 183 -9.45 -5.15 0.39
CA ALA A 183 -10.76 -5.65 -0.03
C ALA A 183 -10.96 -5.45 -1.54
N THR A 184 -11.42 -6.49 -2.20
CA THR A 184 -11.57 -6.51 -3.67
C THR A 184 -13.04 -6.58 -4.05
N GLY A 185 -13.50 -5.55 -4.76
CA GLY A 185 -14.84 -5.53 -5.37
C GLY A 185 -14.91 -6.45 -6.58
N ALA A 186 -16.09 -7.01 -6.78
CA ALA A 186 -16.40 -7.76 -7.99
C ALA A 186 -16.50 -6.82 -9.21
N LYS A 187 -16.16 -7.33 -10.38
CA LYS A 187 -16.44 -6.66 -11.67
C LYS A 187 -17.96 -6.64 -11.94
N THR A 188 -18.39 -5.93 -12.95
CA THR A 188 -19.81 -5.84 -13.38
C THR A 188 -20.46 -7.19 -13.65
N ASN A 189 -19.67 -8.23 -13.96
CA ASN A 189 -20.15 -9.61 -14.14
C ASN A 189 -20.18 -10.44 -12.82
N GLY A 190 -19.99 -9.80 -11.68
CA GLY A 190 -19.99 -10.45 -10.37
C GLY A 190 -18.72 -11.25 -10.03
N LEU A 191 -17.74 -11.30 -10.93
CA LEU A 191 -16.51 -12.06 -10.71
C LEU A 191 -15.40 -11.19 -10.12
N LEU A 192 -14.67 -11.73 -9.15
CA LEU A 192 -13.43 -11.11 -8.65
C LEU A 192 -12.33 -11.25 -9.71
N PRO A 193 -11.48 -10.22 -9.88
CA PRO A 193 -10.29 -10.33 -10.73
C PRO A 193 -9.41 -11.51 -10.27
N ARG A 194 -9.06 -12.41 -11.21
CA ARG A 194 -8.34 -13.66 -10.90
C ARG A 194 -6.97 -13.38 -10.28
N GLU A 195 -6.23 -12.43 -10.83
CA GLU A 195 -4.90 -12.05 -10.34
C GLU A 195 -4.98 -11.52 -8.90
N ARG A 196 -6.03 -10.78 -8.58
CA ARG A 196 -6.23 -10.24 -7.24
C ARG A 196 -6.56 -11.36 -6.25
N GLN A 197 -7.42 -12.31 -6.62
CA GLN A 197 -7.70 -13.48 -5.77
C GLN A 197 -6.45 -14.32 -5.53
N GLN A 198 -5.62 -14.49 -6.56
CA GLN A 198 -4.37 -15.21 -6.44
C GLN A 198 -3.43 -14.49 -5.47
N PHE A 199 -3.24 -13.20 -5.62
CA PHE A 199 -2.38 -12.42 -4.74
C PHE A 199 -2.83 -12.44 -3.28
N ILE A 200 -4.14 -12.36 -3.01
CA ILE A 200 -4.69 -12.51 -1.65
C ILE A 200 -4.37 -13.90 -1.07
N ARG A 201 -4.46 -14.97 -1.88
CA ARG A 201 -4.05 -16.31 -1.44
C ARG A 201 -2.57 -16.37 -1.13
N GLU A 202 -1.72 -15.80 -1.97
CA GLU A 202 -0.28 -15.75 -1.75
C GLU A 202 0.08 -15.03 -0.44
N ILE A 203 -0.57 -13.90 -0.12
CA ILE A 203 -0.38 -13.21 1.17
C ILE A 203 -0.81 -14.11 2.34
N ARG A 204 -1.96 -14.79 2.22
CA ARG A 204 -2.45 -15.72 3.25
C ARG A 204 -1.48 -16.87 3.47
N ASP A 205 -1.06 -17.53 2.38
CA ASP A 205 -0.15 -18.67 2.46
C ASP A 205 1.19 -18.28 3.11
N CYS A 206 1.72 -17.09 2.77
CA CYS A 206 2.90 -16.54 3.43
C CYS A 206 2.67 -16.25 4.91
N ALA A 207 1.53 -15.67 5.27
CA ALA A 207 1.20 -15.38 6.68
C ALA A 207 1.06 -16.69 7.49
N ASP A 208 0.41 -17.71 6.92
CA ASP A 208 0.26 -19.03 7.54
C ASP A 208 1.62 -19.72 7.74
N GLU A 209 2.53 -19.65 6.75
CA GLU A 209 3.89 -20.17 6.87
C GLU A 209 4.70 -19.45 7.96
N LEU A 210 4.47 -18.15 8.14
CA LEU A 210 5.15 -17.34 9.16
C LEU A 210 4.48 -17.39 10.55
N GLY A 211 3.33 -18.08 10.67
CA GLY A 211 2.52 -18.07 11.89
C GLY A 211 1.97 -16.68 12.25
N ALA A 212 1.81 -15.81 11.25
CA ALA A 212 1.36 -14.43 11.44
C ALA A 212 -0.16 -14.30 11.28
N VAL A 213 -0.75 -13.29 11.92
CA VAL A 213 -2.17 -13.00 11.77
C VAL A 213 -2.44 -12.36 10.41
N PHE A 214 -3.42 -12.91 9.68
CA PHE A 214 -3.87 -12.37 8.40
C PHE A 214 -5.39 -12.12 8.40
N PHE A 215 -5.79 -10.98 7.86
CA PHE A 215 -7.18 -10.61 7.70
C PHE A 215 -7.48 -10.17 6.25
N ASP A 216 -8.46 -10.85 5.63
CA ASP A 216 -8.99 -10.50 4.31
C ASP A 216 -10.38 -9.88 4.47
N PRO A 217 -10.55 -8.58 4.21
CA PRO A 217 -11.86 -7.93 4.31
C PRO A 217 -12.80 -8.25 3.13
N THR A 218 -12.34 -8.94 2.09
CA THR A 218 -13.13 -9.23 0.89
C THR A 218 -14.42 -10.03 1.17
N PRO A 219 -14.43 -11.10 1.98
CA PRO A 219 -15.66 -11.82 2.31
C PRO A 219 -16.68 -10.94 3.03
N MET A 220 -16.23 -10.05 3.91
CA MET A 220 -17.13 -9.12 4.62
C MET A 220 -17.73 -8.10 3.65
N LEU A 221 -16.93 -7.57 2.72
CA LEU A 221 -17.41 -6.67 1.69
C LEU A 221 -18.53 -7.30 0.86
N HIS A 222 -18.35 -8.54 0.44
CA HIS A 222 -19.37 -9.26 -0.35
C HIS A 222 -20.64 -9.56 0.47
N ALA A 223 -20.50 -9.96 1.73
CA ALA A 223 -21.64 -10.21 2.60
C ALA A 223 -22.42 -8.91 2.94
N PHE A 224 -21.72 -7.78 3.05
CA PHE A 224 -22.33 -6.47 3.30
C PHE A 224 -23.00 -5.88 2.06
N GLY A 225 -22.51 -6.23 0.87
CA GLY A 225 -22.93 -5.71 -0.43
C GLY A 225 -22.02 -4.59 -0.91
N GLN A 226 -21.43 -4.78 -2.08
CA GLN A 226 -20.43 -3.87 -2.65
C GLN A 226 -20.93 -2.43 -2.80
N GLU A 227 -22.18 -2.25 -3.27
CA GLU A 227 -22.80 -0.93 -3.45
C GLU A 227 -22.96 -0.16 -2.13
N ARG A 228 -23.13 -0.88 -1.02
CA ARG A 228 -23.25 -0.32 0.33
C ARG A 228 -21.91 -0.13 1.00
N ALA A 229 -20.91 -0.98 0.65
CA ALA A 229 -19.61 -1.00 1.29
C ALA A 229 -18.68 0.10 0.76
N PHE A 230 -18.74 0.39 -0.54
CA PHE A 230 -17.94 1.43 -1.17
C PHE A 230 -18.71 2.74 -1.29
N ALA A 231 -17.98 3.85 -1.22
CA ALA A 231 -18.55 5.18 -1.40
C ALA A 231 -19.18 5.36 -2.79
N ASP A 232 -20.00 6.39 -2.92
CA ASP A 232 -20.73 6.74 -4.16
C ASP A 232 -21.51 5.56 -4.77
N GLY A 233 -22.20 4.79 -3.89
CA GLY A 233 -23.03 3.66 -4.34
C GLY A 233 -22.21 2.53 -4.97
N GLY A 234 -20.98 2.32 -4.51
CA GLY A 234 -20.10 1.27 -5.02
C GLY A 234 -19.19 1.71 -6.17
N LEU A 235 -19.29 2.96 -6.61
CA LEU A 235 -18.47 3.51 -7.72
C LEU A 235 -17.07 3.90 -7.26
N ASP A 236 -16.93 4.46 -6.09
CA ASP A 236 -15.62 4.76 -5.50
C ASP A 236 -15.06 3.56 -4.73
N VAL A 237 -14.46 2.66 -5.47
CA VAL A 237 -13.81 1.47 -4.90
C VAL A 237 -12.54 1.79 -4.09
N SER A 238 -12.19 3.06 -3.93
CA SER A 238 -11.03 3.48 -3.13
C SER A 238 -11.39 3.80 -1.68
N HIS A 239 -12.65 4.11 -1.41
CA HIS A 239 -13.11 4.49 -0.07
C HIS A 239 -14.27 3.60 0.39
N TYR A 240 -14.28 3.30 1.68
CA TYR A 240 -15.39 2.60 2.30
C TYR A 240 -16.46 3.59 2.76
N THR A 241 -17.70 3.12 2.85
CA THR A 241 -18.75 3.88 3.55
C THR A 241 -18.51 3.83 5.06
N PRO A 242 -18.96 4.84 5.81
CA PRO A 242 -18.87 4.84 7.27
C PRO A 242 -19.49 3.60 7.92
N GLU A 243 -20.58 3.08 7.35
CA GLU A 243 -21.27 1.90 7.87
C GLU A 243 -20.41 0.64 7.74
N PHE A 244 -19.75 0.46 6.59
CA PHE A 244 -18.85 -0.68 6.37
C PHE A 244 -17.57 -0.57 7.21
N GLU A 245 -17.01 0.64 7.35
CA GLU A 245 -15.88 0.88 8.25
C GLU A 245 -16.21 0.48 9.70
N SER A 246 -17.38 0.86 10.21
CA SER A 246 -17.82 0.46 11.57
C SER A 246 -17.84 -1.07 11.71
N ARG A 247 -18.34 -1.77 10.69
CA ARG A 247 -18.37 -3.23 10.69
C ARG A 247 -16.98 -3.87 10.66
N LEU A 248 -16.05 -3.28 9.88
CA LEU A 248 -14.66 -3.71 9.87
C LEU A 248 -13.97 -3.48 11.22
N LEU A 249 -14.25 -2.35 11.90
CA LEU A 249 -13.70 -2.06 13.21
C LEU A 249 -14.11 -3.10 14.28
N GLU A 250 -15.37 -3.51 14.28
CA GLU A 250 -15.88 -4.53 15.19
C GLU A 250 -15.11 -5.87 15.07
N VAL A 251 -14.74 -6.26 13.85
CA VAL A 251 -14.10 -7.55 13.59
C VAL A 251 -12.58 -7.45 13.64
N LEU A 252 -12.02 -6.38 13.08
CA LEU A 252 -10.57 -6.24 12.94
C LEU A 252 -9.90 -5.68 14.18
N VAL A 253 -10.51 -4.69 14.85
CA VAL A 253 -9.83 -3.92 15.89
C VAL A 253 -10.27 -4.33 17.29
N ALA A 254 -11.57 -4.60 17.50
CA ALA A 254 -12.11 -4.95 18.82
C ALA A 254 -11.40 -6.14 19.51
N PRO A 255 -10.98 -7.21 18.82
CA PRO A 255 -10.26 -8.31 19.45
C PRO A 255 -8.94 -7.89 20.11
N TYR A 256 -8.27 -6.88 19.54
CA TYR A 256 -6.98 -6.38 20.07
C TYR A 256 -7.15 -5.43 21.25
N LEU A 257 -8.31 -4.77 21.35
CA LEU A 257 -8.64 -3.96 22.52
C LEU A 257 -8.90 -4.81 23.76
N ALA A 258 -9.61 -5.94 23.59
CA ALA A 258 -9.91 -6.85 24.69
C ALA A 258 -8.65 -7.50 25.28
N SER A 259 -7.62 -7.75 24.46
CA SER A 259 -6.34 -8.33 24.92
C SER A 259 -5.44 -7.33 25.64
N GLY A 260 -5.50 -6.04 25.28
CA GLY A 260 -4.75 -4.97 25.97
C GLY A 260 -5.28 -4.67 27.37
N ALA A 261 -6.59 -4.73 27.57
CA ALA A 261 -7.19 -4.56 28.89
C ALA A 261 -6.82 -5.68 29.89
N SER A 262 -6.53 -6.89 29.37
CA SER A 262 -6.09 -8.03 30.22
C SER A 262 -4.62 -8.01 30.57
N ARG A 263 -3.78 -7.22 29.88
CA ARG A 263 -2.33 -7.11 30.16
C ARG A 263 -1.97 -5.96 31.11
N ALA A 264 -2.92 -5.07 31.40
CA ALA A 264 -2.74 -3.94 32.31
C ALA A 264 -3.26 -4.20 33.74
N ALA A 265 -3.75 -5.40 34.02
CA ALA A 265 -4.17 -5.89 35.34
C ALA A 265 -3.17 -6.93 35.87
#